data_ca8619f9ee811484a29ae79bf97c380b
#
_entry.id   ca8619f9ee811484a29ae79bf97c380b
#
_cell.length_a   1.000
_cell.length_b   1.000
_cell.length_c   1.000
_cell.angle_alpha   90.00
_cell.angle_beta   90.00
_cell.angle_gamma   90.00
#
_symmetry.space_group_name_H-M   'P 1'
#
loop_
_entity.id
_entity.type
_entity.pdbx_description
1 polymer ?
#
loop_
_entity_poly.entity_id
_entity_poly.type
_entity_poly.pdbx_seq_one_letter_code
_entity_poly.pdbx_strand_id
1 'polypeptide(L)'
;MKTRRAFLATTAATIPVIASSATSERKATDTNPAFKACPRAIGGPNAARFPQVIVQDQHKKKSWFYEELIHNKLVLITFTSVTGEKHYPILDNLVKVQDMLADRLGKDVFMYTISTRPHSDTPEKLKELADSHGAKWQFLTGEQNDISEILSAFNVRGSINGLTWVGNEKTGRWLSKVSRQHPLYIAEAVARLSTGKHYRPFLVDLRSVEYGGGI
;
A
#
# COMPACT_ATOMS: atom_id res chain seq x y z
N MET A 1 54.06 28.49 64.29
CA MET A 1 53.03 28.76 63.24
C MET A 1 52.58 27.39 62.69
N LYS A 2 51.38 26.94 63.11
CA LYS A 2 50.85 25.63 62.73
C LYS A 2 49.57 25.86 61.95
N THR A 3 49.59 25.62 60.61
CA THR A 3 48.46 25.77 59.72
C THR A 3 47.69 24.43 59.70
N ARG A 4 46.44 24.46 60.17
CA ARG A 4 45.50 23.32 60.10
C ARG A 4 44.83 23.33 58.76
N ARG A 5 44.98 22.23 58.00
CA ARG A 5 44.22 21.95 56.78
C ARG A 5 42.89 21.28 57.17
N ALA A 6 41.76 21.88 56.83
CA ALA A 6 40.45 21.27 56.94
C ALA A 6 40.16 20.46 55.69
N PHE A 7 39.83 19.18 55.88
CA PHE A 7 39.34 18.31 54.81
C PHE A 7 37.80 18.51 54.67
N LEU A 8 37.38 18.95 53.48
CA LEU A 8 35.99 18.97 53.11
C LEU A 8 35.66 17.61 52.47
N ALA A 9 34.79 16.83 53.10
CA ALA A 9 34.24 15.59 52.55
C ALA A 9 33.13 15.92 51.59
N THR A 10 33.32 15.65 50.31
CA THR A 10 32.28 15.80 49.27
C THR A 10 31.51 14.48 49.18
N THR A 11 30.27 14.47 49.61
CA THR A 11 29.33 13.37 49.44
C THR A 11 28.79 13.42 48.01
N ALA A 12 29.14 12.43 47.18
CA ALA A 12 28.56 12.25 45.88
C ALA A 12 27.14 11.65 46.00
N ALA A 13 26.13 12.43 45.69
CA ALA A 13 24.76 11.94 45.58
C ALA A 13 24.57 11.23 44.21
N THR A 14 24.44 9.92 44.25
CA THR A 14 24.08 9.08 43.09
C THR A 14 22.60 9.26 42.82
N ILE A 15 22.25 9.90 41.67
CA ILE A 15 20.87 9.99 41.19
C ILE A 15 20.64 8.75 40.31
N PRO A 16 19.64 7.90 40.59
CA PRO A 16 19.27 6.85 39.67
C PRO A 16 18.59 7.46 38.43
N VAL A 17 19.22 7.32 37.26
CA VAL A 17 18.60 7.59 35.96
C VAL A 17 17.59 6.48 35.70
N ILE A 18 16.32 6.77 35.93
CA ILE A 18 15.21 5.94 35.47
C ILE A 18 15.08 6.21 33.97
N ALA A 19 15.57 5.28 33.16
CA ALA A 19 15.30 5.25 31.74
C ALA A 19 13.82 4.91 31.53
N SER A 20 12.98 5.97 31.42
CA SER A 20 11.61 5.83 30.97
C SER A 20 11.64 5.54 29.46
N SER A 21 11.52 4.28 29.09
CA SER A 21 11.18 3.88 27.72
C SER A 21 9.75 4.35 27.45
N ALA A 22 9.63 5.56 26.92
CA ALA A 22 8.37 6.04 26.38
C ALA A 22 8.06 5.24 25.12
N THR A 23 7.37 4.11 25.31
CA THR A 23 6.61 3.49 24.22
C THR A 23 5.57 4.53 23.80
N SER A 24 5.80 5.16 22.65
CA SER A 24 4.85 6.10 22.06
C SER A 24 3.63 5.31 21.62
N GLU A 25 2.69 5.11 22.55
CA GLU A 25 1.34 4.73 22.17
C GLU A 25 0.76 5.88 21.35
N ARG A 26 0.70 5.69 20.03
CA ARG A 26 -0.06 6.57 19.14
C ARG A 26 -1.52 6.50 19.54
N LYS A 27 -1.93 7.40 20.41
CA LYS A 27 -3.32 7.61 20.77
C LYS A 27 -4.01 8.16 19.52
N ALA A 28 -4.76 7.32 18.84
CA ALA A 28 -5.62 7.74 17.74
C ALA A 28 -6.70 8.68 18.30
N THR A 29 -6.42 9.98 18.26
CA THR A 29 -7.39 11.03 18.56
C THR A 29 -8.24 11.29 17.33
N ASP A 30 -9.04 10.31 16.93
CA ASP A 30 -10.10 10.50 15.96
C ASP A 30 -11.43 10.55 16.72
N THR A 31 -11.90 11.77 17.00
CA THR A 31 -13.16 12.06 17.68
C THR A 31 -14.40 11.82 16.80
N ASN A 32 -14.32 10.94 15.81
CA ASN A 32 -15.49 10.55 15.04
C ASN A 32 -16.09 9.26 15.66
N PRO A 33 -17.26 9.33 16.34
CA PRO A 33 -17.85 8.20 17.05
C PRO A 33 -18.28 7.04 16.16
N ALA A 34 -18.18 7.17 14.86
CA ALA A 34 -18.57 6.15 13.88
C ALA A 34 -17.39 5.30 13.36
N PHE A 35 -16.13 5.61 13.77
CA PHE A 35 -15.00 4.82 13.29
C PHE A 35 -14.77 3.59 14.17
N LYS A 36 -14.94 2.43 13.57
CA LYS A 36 -14.77 1.14 14.24
C LYS A 36 -13.30 0.95 14.66
N ALA A 37 -13.06 0.65 15.94
CA ALA A 37 -11.72 0.31 16.42
C ALA A 37 -11.08 -0.76 15.53
N CYS A 38 -9.74 -0.70 15.38
CA CYS A 38 -9.01 -1.68 14.58
C CYS A 38 -9.39 -3.09 14.99
N PRO A 39 -9.91 -3.91 14.09
CA PRO A 39 -10.08 -5.32 14.38
C PRO A 39 -8.69 -5.90 14.68
N ARG A 40 -8.60 -6.82 15.65
CA ARG A 40 -7.36 -7.52 15.98
C ARG A 40 -6.66 -7.95 14.71
N ALA A 41 -5.32 -7.83 14.68
CA ALA A 41 -4.49 -8.23 13.57
C ALA A 41 -4.98 -9.55 12.95
N ILE A 42 -5.61 -9.44 11.80
CA ILE A 42 -6.11 -10.60 11.06
C ILE A 42 -4.90 -11.19 10.37
N GLY A 43 -4.58 -12.44 10.68
CA GLY A 43 -3.51 -13.17 10.00
C GLY A 43 -3.88 -13.38 8.52
N GLY A 44 -2.98 -12.97 7.63
CA GLY A 44 -3.07 -13.23 6.20
C GLY A 44 -1.68 -13.50 5.64
N PRO A 45 -1.54 -14.07 4.42
CA PRO A 45 -0.26 -14.43 3.85
C PRO A 45 0.77 -13.29 3.81
N ASN A 46 0.29 -12.05 3.63
CA ASN A 46 1.15 -10.86 3.56
C ASN A 46 0.82 -9.82 4.65
N ALA A 47 0.14 -10.21 5.73
CA ALA A 47 -0.25 -9.29 6.80
C ALA A 47 0.94 -8.51 7.39
N ALA A 48 2.10 -9.17 7.52
CA ALA A 48 3.33 -8.52 8.00
C ALA A 48 3.94 -7.52 7.02
N ARG A 49 3.58 -7.59 5.74
CA ARG A 49 4.07 -6.69 4.69
C ARG A 49 3.33 -5.37 4.66
N PHE A 50 2.04 -5.39 4.93
CA PHE A 50 1.17 -4.22 4.76
C PHE A 50 0.92 -3.52 6.08
N PRO A 51 0.94 -2.17 6.09
CA PRO A 51 0.72 -1.41 7.31
C PRO A 51 -0.75 -1.45 7.73
N GLN A 52 -0.98 -1.40 9.05
CA GLN A 52 -2.30 -1.25 9.65
C GLN A 52 -2.59 0.23 9.85
N VAL A 53 -2.97 0.89 8.80
CA VAL A 53 -3.21 2.34 8.75
C VAL A 53 -4.61 2.65 8.23
N ILE A 54 -5.07 3.86 8.52
CA ILE A 54 -6.38 4.34 8.09
C ILE A 54 -6.20 5.15 6.80
N VAL A 55 -7.01 4.82 5.79
CA VAL A 55 -7.12 5.60 4.56
C VAL A 55 -8.54 6.15 4.40
N GLN A 56 -8.69 7.16 3.57
CA GLN A 56 -9.96 7.78 3.25
C GLN A 56 -10.17 7.76 1.75
N ASP A 57 -11.38 7.40 1.30
CA ASP A 57 -11.70 7.42 -0.12
C ASP A 57 -12.19 8.82 -0.59
N GLN A 58 -12.45 8.96 -1.88
CA GLN A 58 -12.95 10.19 -2.51
C GLN A 58 -14.35 10.63 -1.99
N HIS A 59 -15.05 9.77 -1.25
CA HIS A 59 -16.33 10.05 -0.60
C HIS A 59 -16.19 10.31 0.90
N LYS A 60 -14.94 10.49 1.38
CA LYS A 60 -14.60 10.72 2.80
C LYS A 60 -14.90 9.52 3.72
N LYS A 61 -15.13 8.34 3.15
CA LYS A 61 -15.28 7.13 3.93
C LYS A 61 -13.90 6.65 4.38
N LYS A 62 -13.71 6.48 5.68
CA LYS A 62 -12.50 5.93 6.28
C LYS A 62 -12.57 4.40 6.29
N SER A 63 -11.42 3.77 6.04
CA SER A 63 -11.27 2.32 6.06
C SER A 63 -9.87 1.92 6.51
N TRP A 64 -9.76 0.76 7.17
CA TRP A 64 -8.48 0.13 7.45
C TRP A 64 -7.87 -0.44 6.17
N PHE A 65 -6.65 -0.02 5.84
CA PHE A 65 -6.03 -0.35 4.57
C PHE A 65 -5.89 -1.86 4.36
N TYR A 66 -5.27 -2.57 5.32
CA TYR A 66 -5.10 -4.01 5.15
C TYR A 66 -6.40 -4.77 5.41
N GLU A 67 -7.02 -4.59 6.57
CA GLU A 67 -8.13 -5.39 7.05
C GLU A 67 -9.38 -5.28 6.19
N GLU A 68 -9.70 -4.06 5.73
CA GLU A 68 -10.95 -3.82 5.01
C GLU A 68 -10.75 -3.77 3.49
N LEU A 69 -9.58 -3.33 2.98
CA LEU A 69 -9.39 -3.15 1.56
C LEU A 69 -8.59 -4.28 0.90
N ILE A 70 -7.67 -4.92 1.62
CA ILE A 70 -6.74 -5.90 1.05
C ILE A 70 -7.07 -7.33 1.48
N HIS A 71 -7.29 -7.56 2.79
CA HIS A 71 -7.44 -8.90 3.36
C HIS A 71 -8.54 -9.71 2.66
N ASN A 72 -8.21 -10.96 2.27
CA ASN A 72 -9.08 -11.89 1.56
C ASN A 72 -9.64 -11.39 0.22
N LYS A 73 -9.00 -10.41 -0.42
CA LYS A 73 -9.47 -9.85 -1.69
C LYS A 73 -8.48 -10.07 -2.83
N LEU A 74 -9.01 -10.03 -4.03
CA LEU A 74 -8.25 -9.85 -5.27
C LEU A 74 -8.30 -8.37 -5.60
N VAL A 75 -7.13 -7.72 -5.57
CA VAL A 75 -7.02 -6.28 -5.67
C VAL A 75 -6.12 -5.85 -6.81
N LEU A 76 -6.42 -4.68 -7.38
CA LEU A 76 -5.59 -3.97 -8.33
C LEU A 76 -5.29 -2.60 -7.74
N ILE A 77 -4.02 -2.30 -7.51
CA ILE A 77 -3.58 -1.09 -6.83
C ILE A 77 -2.66 -0.30 -7.75
N THR A 78 -2.95 1.00 -7.88
CA THR A 78 -2.12 1.94 -8.62
C THR A 78 -1.77 3.14 -7.74
N PHE A 79 -0.73 3.85 -8.14
CA PHE A 79 -0.23 5.00 -7.42
C PHE A 79 -0.09 6.17 -8.37
N THR A 80 -0.81 7.25 -8.12
CA THR A 80 -0.71 8.50 -8.87
C THR A 80 -1.07 9.68 -7.96
N SER A 81 -1.03 10.88 -8.49
CA SER A 81 -1.52 12.10 -7.84
C SER A 81 -2.23 12.95 -8.86
N VAL A 82 -3.04 13.89 -8.44
CA VAL A 82 -3.72 14.83 -9.35
C VAL A 82 -2.72 15.54 -10.29
N THR A 83 -1.58 15.93 -9.75
CA THR A 83 -0.51 16.53 -10.56
C THR A 83 0.26 15.47 -11.37
N GLY A 84 0.48 14.28 -10.78
CA GLY A 84 1.19 13.18 -11.42
C GLY A 84 0.49 12.69 -12.67
N GLU A 85 -0.83 12.59 -12.65
CA GLU A 85 -1.64 12.16 -13.78
C GLU A 85 -1.48 13.08 -15.01
N LYS A 86 -1.33 14.39 -14.79
CA LYS A 86 -1.07 15.35 -15.88
C LYS A 86 0.26 15.11 -16.60
N HIS A 87 1.28 14.60 -15.90
CA HIS A 87 2.61 14.35 -16.46
C HIS A 87 2.77 12.91 -16.95
N TYR A 88 2.12 11.96 -16.30
CA TYR A 88 2.20 10.55 -16.63
C TYR A 88 0.79 9.93 -16.54
N PRO A 89 -0.03 10.11 -17.58
CA PRO A 89 -1.41 9.65 -17.60
C PRO A 89 -1.48 8.11 -17.61
N ILE A 90 -2.21 7.56 -16.64
CA ILE A 90 -2.47 6.12 -16.50
C ILE A 90 -3.94 5.79 -16.37
N LEU A 91 -4.78 6.75 -15.94
CA LEU A 91 -6.17 6.49 -15.60
C LEU A 91 -7.01 6.09 -16.82
N ASP A 92 -6.81 6.72 -17.97
CA ASP A 92 -7.51 6.34 -19.21
C ASP A 92 -7.24 4.89 -19.60
N ASN A 93 -6.02 4.41 -19.35
CA ASN A 93 -5.67 3.02 -19.61
C ASN A 93 -6.35 2.08 -18.60
N LEU A 94 -6.43 2.51 -17.35
CA LEU A 94 -7.09 1.76 -16.28
C LEU A 94 -8.61 1.73 -16.42
N VAL A 95 -9.22 2.76 -17.00
CA VAL A 95 -10.66 2.75 -17.38
C VAL A 95 -10.93 1.64 -18.40
N LYS A 96 -10.04 1.43 -19.37
CA LYS A 96 -10.16 0.29 -20.29
C LYS A 96 -10.03 -1.06 -19.57
N VAL A 97 -9.19 -1.14 -18.52
CA VAL A 97 -9.11 -2.34 -17.67
C VAL A 97 -10.41 -2.52 -16.88
N GLN A 98 -10.98 -1.44 -16.33
CA GLN A 98 -12.28 -1.45 -15.66
C GLN A 98 -13.35 -2.04 -16.56
N ASP A 99 -13.42 -1.60 -17.82
CA ASP A 99 -14.41 -2.08 -18.79
C ASP A 99 -14.24 -3.57 -19.10
N MET A 100 -12.98 -4.04 -19.18
CA MET A 100 -12.66 -5.47 -19.35
C MET A 100 -13.03 -6.31 -18.12
N LEU A 101 -12.97 -5.76 -16.92
CA LEU A 101 -13.37 -6.44 -15.68
C LEU A 101 -14.89 -6.47 -15.53
N ALA A 102 -15.62 -5.54 -16.15
CA ALA A 102 -17.07 -5.47 -16.20
C ALA A 102 -17.72 -5.70 -14.82
N ASP A 103 -18.64 -6.65 -14.73
CA ASP A 103 -19.41 -6.97 -13.52
C ASP A 103 -18.57 -7.57 -12.36
N ARG A 104 -17.30 -7.88 -12.60
CA ARG A 104 -16.39 -8.38 -11.57
C ARG A 104 -15.89 -7.27 -10.65
N LEU A 105 -15.83 -6.03 -11.17
CA LEU A 105 -15.38 -4.89 -10.38
C LEU A 105 -16.35 -4.60 -9.23
N GLY A 106 -15.81 -4.49 -8.02
CA GLY A 106 -16.59 -4.29 -6.80
C GLY A 106 -17.24 -5.54 -6.21
N LYS A 107 -17.15 -6.70 -6.87
CA LYS A 107 -17.64 -7.99 -6.37
C LYS A 107 -16.47 -8.90 -5.97
N ASP A 108 -15.71 -9.37 -6.93
CA ASP A 108 -14.55 -10.25 -6.73
C ASP A 108 -13.20 -9.57 -7.02
N VAL A 109 -13.20 -8.46 -7.72
CA VAL A 109 -12.01 -7.67 -8.01
C VAL A 109 -12.23 -6.24 -7.50
N PHE A 110 -11.29 -5.73 -6.73
CA PHE A 110 -11.35 -4.39 -6.18
C PHE A 110 -10.19 -3.56 -6.74
N MET A 111 -10.49 -2.38 -7.25
CA MET A 111 -9.49 -1.44 -7.74
C MET A 111 -9.31 -0.28 -6.78
N TYR A 112 -8.06 0.10 -6.57
CA TYR A 112 -7.68 1.22 -5.73
C TYR A 112 -6.62 2.07 -6.41
N THR A 113 -6.79 3.38 -6.38
CA THR A 113 -5.75 4.35 -6.75
C THR A 113 -5.35 5.09 -5.48
N ILE A 114 -4.08 5.02 -5.11
CA ILE A 114 -3.56 5.64 -3.88
C ILE A 114 -2.80 6.90 -4.26
N SER A 115 -3.16 8.02 -3.64
CA SER A 115 -2.45 9.27 -3.86
C SER A 115 -1.01 9.20 -3.35
N THR A 116 -0.06 9.64 -4.18
CA THR A 116 1.34 9.81 -3.78
C THR A 116 1.61 11.16 -3.12
N ARG A 117 0.61 12.05 -3.08
CA ARG A 117 0.69 13.40 -2.50
C ARG A 117 -0.50 13.72 -1.60
N PRO A 118 -0.70 13.01 -0.48
CA PRO A 118 -1.89 13.14 0.35
C PRO A 118 -2.09 14.55 0.91
N HIS A 119 -1.03 15.32 1.12
CA HIS A 119 -1.11 16.71 1.58
C HIS A 119 -1.77 17.67 0.57
N SER A 120 -1.75 17.36 -0.72
CA SER A 120 -2.32 18.19 -1.78
C SER A 120 -3.57 17.60 -2.41
N ASP A 121 -3.70 16.28 -2.36
CA ASP A 121 -4.76 15.52 -3.01
C ASP A 121 -5.87 15.21 -1.99
N THR A 122 -6.76 16.20 -1.81
CA THR A 122 -7.93 16.04 -0.94
C THR A 122 -8.95 15.07 -1.54
N PRO A 123 -9.85 14.49 -0.75
CA PRO A 123 -10.92 13.63 -1.25
C PRO A 123 -11.73 14.25 -2.38
N GLU A 124 -12.00 15.56 -2.30
CA GLU A 124 -12.74 16.30 -3.32
C GLU A 124 -11.99 16.33 -4.66
N LYS A 125 -10.70 16.63 -4.63
CA LYS A 125 -9.85 16.63 -5.83
C LYS A 125 -9.71 15.24 -6.44
N LEU A 126 -9.61 14.22 -5.59
CA LEU A 126 -9.58 12.83 -6.06
C LEU A 126 -10.92 12.41 -6.68
N LYS A 127 -12.03 12.93 -6.15
CA LYS A 127 -13.35 12.73 -6.74
C LYS A 127 -13.46 13.39 -8.11
N GLU A 128 -13.04 14.65 -8.23
CA GLU A 128 -13.01 15.37 -9.52
C GLU A 128 -12.14 14.63 -10.55
N LEU A 129 -10.97 14.11 -10.11
CA LEU A 129 -10.08 13.31 -10.96
C LEU A 129 -10.77 12.03 -11.43
N ALA A 130 -11.39 11.28 -10.52
CA ALA A 130 -12.12 10.05 -10.84
C ALA A 130 -13.26 10.32 -11.84
N ASP A 131 -14.08 11.33 -11.55
CA ASP A 131 -15.23 11.71 -12.38
C ASP A 131 -14.78 12.15 -13.79
N SER A 132 -13.68 12.90 -13.91
CA SER A 132 -13.15 13.38 -15.19
C SER A 132 -12.68 12.26 -16.13
N HIS A 133 -12.27 11.13 -15.59
CA HIS A 133 -11.86 9.94 -16.37
C HIS A 133 -12.97 8.87 -16.47
N GLY A 134 -14.08 9.02 -15.75
CA GLY A 134 -15.13 7.99 -15.69
C GLY A 134 -14.71 6.76 -14.87
N ALA A 135 -13.82 6.94 -13.91
CA ALA A 135 -13.34 5.88 -13.03
C ALA A 135 -14.41 5.49 -11.98
N LYS A 136 -14.74 4.19 -11.91
CA LYS A 136 -15.76 3.64 -11.00
C LYS A 136 -15.16 2.87 -9.83
N TRP A 137 -13.92 3.14 -9.47
CA TRP A 137 -13.23 2.52 -8.35
C TRP A 137 -12.82 3.54 -7.30
N GLN A 138 -12.23 3.07 -6.20
CA GLN A 138 -11.90 3.93 -5.07
C GLN A 138 -10.53 4.60 -5.25
N PHE A 139 -10.52 5.92 -5.01
CA PHE A 139 -9.31 6.73 -4.91
C PHE A 139 -9.05 7.03 -3.44
N LEU A 140 -7.85 6.70 -2.98
CA LEU A 140 -7.51 6.70 -1.57
C LEU A 140 -6.48 7.78 -1.25
N THR A 141 -6.69 8.47 -0.15
CA THR A 141 -5.76 9.40 0.49
C THR A 141 -5.78 9.17 2.01
N GLY A 142 -5.01 9.92 2.78
CA GLY A 142 -4.96 9.80 4.23
C GLY A 142 -3.90 10.69 4.84
N GLU A 143 -3.55 10.41 6.09
CA GLU A 143 -2.45 11.09 6.74
C GLU A 143 -1.12 10.81 6.02
N GLN A 144 -0.23 11.81 6.00
CA GLN A 144 1.05 11.73 5.27
C GLN A 144 1.88 10.52 5.67
N ASN A 145 1.95 10.24 6.97
CA ASN A 145 2.73 9.11 7.48
C ASN A 145 2.12 7.77 7.06
N ASP A 146 0.80 7.64 7.15
CA ASP A 146 0.06 6.42 6.82
C ASP A 146 0.21 6.08 5.33
N ILE A 147 0.07 7.08 4.46
CA ILE A 147 0.30 6.90 3.02
C ILE A 147 1.78 6.58 2.75
N SER A 148 2.73 7.21 3.44
CA SER A 148 4.16 6.90 3.29
C SER A 148 4.48 5.45 3.67
N GLU A 149 3.84 4.89 4.70
CA GLU A 149 3.99 3.48 5.07
C GLU A 149 3.45 2.56 3.95
N ILE A 150 2.29 2.90 3.36
CA ILE A 150 1.74 2.15 2.22
C ILE A 150 2.69 2.22 1.02
N LEU A 151 3.16 3.41 0.64
CA LEU A 151 4.08 3.58 -0.47
C LEU A 151 5.36 2.76 -0.28
N SER A 152 5.88 2.72 0.95
CA SER A 152 7.05 1.93 1.32
C SER A 152 6.81 0.42 1.17
N ALA A 153 5.63 -0.08 1.58
CA ALA A 153 5.26 -1.49 1.43
C ALA A 153 5.22 -1.96 -0.03
N PHE A 154 4.93 -1.04 -0.96
CA PHE A 154 4.94 -1.30 -2.40
C PHE A 154 6.23 -0.84 -3.10
N ASN A 155 7.24 -0.38 -2.33
CA ASN A 155 8.49 0.18 -2.85
C ASN A 155 8.28 1.32 -3.87
N VAL A 156 7.24 2.12 -3.63
CA VAL A 156 6.93 3.30 -4.44
C VAL A 156 7.77 4.48 -3.96
N ARG A 157 8.52 5.08 -4.88
CA ARG A 157 9.35 6.25 -4.60
C ARG A 157 8.98 7.40 -5.54
N GLY A 158 8.85 8.59 -4.96
CA GLY A 158 8.50 9.80 -5.72
C GLY A 158 7.00 9.92 -6.02
N SER A 159 6.66 10.92 -6.83
CA SER A 159 5.26 11.30 -7.12
C SER A 159 4.63 10.58 -8.31
N ILE A 160 5.42 9.84 -9.07
CA ILE A 160 4.98 9.11 -10.26
C ILE A 160 5.43 7.67 -10.12
N ASN A 161 4.49 6.75 -10.18
CA ASN A 161 4.76 5.33 -10.24
C ASN A 161 4.07 4.73 -11.48
N GLY A 162 4.87 4.24 -12.41
CA GLY A 162 4.38 3.61 -13.64
C GLY A 162 3.93 2.16 -13.48
N LEU A 163 3.76 1.66 -12.26
CA LEU A 163 3.39 0.26 -11.99
C LEU A 163 1.98 0.14 -11.42
N THR A 164 1.28 -0.88 -11.89
CA THR A 164 0.02 -1.38 -11.34
C THR A 164 0.29 -2.71 -10.66
N TRP A 165 -0.10 -2.82 -9.42
CA TRP A 165 0.03 -4.03 -8.62
C TRP A 165 -1.26 -4.83 -8.64
N VAL A 166 -1.16 -6.11 -8.94
CA VAL A 166 -2.29 -7.04 -8.86
C VAL A 166 -1.97 -8.07 -7.80
N GLY A 167 -2.85 -8.22 -6.83
CA GLY A 167 -2.64 -9.11 -5.68
C GLY A 167 -3.88 -9.92 -5.34
N ASN A 168 -3.71 -11.22 -5.13
CA ASN A 168 -4.71 -12.06 -4.52
C ASN A 168 -4.25 -12.41 -3.10
N GLU A 169 -4.80 -11.71 -2.12
CA GLU A 169 -4.38 -11.89 -0.73
C GLU A 169 -4.84 -13.23 -0.14
N LYS A 170 -5.86 -13.87 -0.68
CA LYS A 170 -6.24 -15.25 -0.28
C LYS A 170 -5.11 -16.26 -0.55
N THR A 171 -4.37 -16.05 -1.64
CA THR A 171 -3.28 -16.95 -2.05
C THR A 171 -1.89 -16.39 -1.74
N GLY A 172 -1.81 -15.16 -1.25
CA GLY A 172 -0.57 -14.44 -0.99
C GLY A 172 0.22 -14.04 -2.24
N ARG A 173 -0.36 -14.20 -3.44
CA ARG A 173 0.33 -13.95 -4.72
C ARG A 173 0.15 -12.51 -5.17
N TRP A 174 1.28 -11.87 -5.45
CA TRP A 174 1.33 -10.50 -5.96
C TRP A 174 2.23 -10.42 -7.19
N LEU A 175 1.88 -9.56 -8.11
CA LEU A 175 2.69 -9.21 -9.28
C LEU A 175 2.47 -7.75 -9.66
N SER A 176 3.41 -7.18 -10.39
CA SER A 176 3.30 -5.84 -10.93
C SER A 176 3.28 -5.86 -12.46
N LYS A 177 2.62 -4.87 -13.02
CA LYS A 177 2.54 -4.62 -14.46
C LYS A 177 2.80 -3.14 -14.72
N VAL A 178 3.35 -2.81 -15.87
CA VAL A 178 3.49 -1.41 -16.28
C VAL A 178 2.11 -0.83 -16.55
N SER A 179 1.76 0.28 -15.90
CA SER A 179 0.40 0.87 -15.96
C SER A 179 0.00 1.33 -17.36
N ARG A 180 0.97 1.72 -18.19
CA ARG A 180 0.77 2.20 -19.57
C ARG A 180 0.86 1.09 -20.63
N GLN A 181 1.11 -0.15 -20.24
CA GLN A 181 1.05 -1.26 -21.20
C GLN A 181 -0.38 -1.51 -21.67
N HIS A 182 -0.55 -2.30 -22.71
CA HIS A 182 -1.89 -2.63 -23.23
C HIS A 182 -2.80 -3.18 -22.13
N PRO A 183 -4.04 -2.67 -21.97
CA PRO A 183 -4.94 -3.00 -20.86
C PRO A 183 -5.16 -4.50 -20.67
N LEU A 184 -5.17 -5.25 -21.77
CA LEU A 184 -5.33 -6.70 -21.77
C LEU A 184 -4.31 -7.43 -20.89
N TYR A 185 -3.05 -6.96 -20.84
CA TYR A 185 -2.02 -7.59 -20.00
C TYR A 185 -2.24 -7.38 -18.50
N ILE A 186 -2.91 -6.28 -18.13
CA ILE A 186 -3.31 -6.03 -16.75
C ILE A 186 -4.54 -6.89 -16.42
N ALA A 187 -5.54 -6.93 -17.30
CA ALA A 187 -6.72 -7.76 -17.12
C ALA A 187 -6.38 -9.27 -17.10
N GLU A 188 -5.45 -9.71 -17.93
CA GLU A 188 -4.93 -11.10 -17.91
C GLU A 188 -4.26 -11.43 -16.58
N ALA A 189 -3.50 -10.50 -16.01
CA ALA A 189 -2.87 -10.70 -14.71
C ALA A 189 -3.93 -10.90 -13.61
N VAL A 190 -5.03 -10.12 -13.65
CA VAL A 190 -6.17 -10.30 -12.75
C VAL A 190 -6.81 -11.67 -12.96
N ALA A 191 -7.08 -12.06 -14.19
CA ALA A 191 -7.66 -13.36 -14.52
C ALA A 191 -6.78 -14.52 -14.02
N ARG A 192 -5.47 -14.43 -14.23
CA ARG A 192 -4.49 -15.44 -13.76
C ARG A 192 -4.49 -15.58 -12.25
N LEU A 193 -4.52 -14.47 -11.49
CA LEU A 193 -4.55 -14.51 -10.04
C LEU A 193 -5.92 -14.94 -9.49
N SER A 194 -7.00 -14.75 -10.24
CA SER A 194 -8.36 -15.16 -9.86
C SER A 194 -8.50 -16.67 -9.71
N THR A 195 -7.76 -17.45 -10.48
CA THR A 195 -7.91 -18.92 -10.51
C THR A 195 -7.48 -19.61 -9.23
N GLY A 196 -6.77 -18.90 -8.35
CA GLY A 196 -6.21 -19.47 -7.12
C GLY A 196 -5.13 -20.55 -7.34
N LYS A 197 -4.88 -20.94 -8.59
CA LYS A 197 -3.88 -21.94 -8.92
C LYS A 197 -2.47 -21.36 -8.84
N HIS A 198 -1.56 -22.10 -8.19
CA HIS A 198 -0.15 -21.80 -8.27
C HIS A 198 0.35 -22.15 -9.67
N TYR A 199 0.55 -21.15 -10.49
CA TYR A 199 1.27 -21.33 -11.75
C TYR A 199 2.77 -21.42 -11.43
N ARG A 200 3.33 -22.61 -11.53
CA ARG A 200 4.79 -22.76 -11.60
C ARG A 200 5.20 -22.36 -13.01
N PRO A 201 6.08 -21.36 -13.19
CA PRO A 201 6.62 -21.11 -14.51
C PRO A 201 7.24 -22.40 -15.00
N PHE A 202 6.94 -22.77 -16.24
CA PHE A 202 7.60 -23.88 -16.90
C PHE A 202 9.05 -23.47 -17.13
N LEU A 203 9.93 -23.88 -16.22
CA LEU A 203 11.36 -23.75 -16.41
C LEU A 203 11.76 -24.83 -17.43
N VAL A 204 11.94 -24.40 -18.67
CA VAL A 204 12.62 -25.23 -19.64
C VAL A 204 14.07 -25.34 -19.17
N ASP A 205 14.48 -26.51 -18.74
CA ASP A 205 15.88 -26.77 -18.48
C ASP A 205 16.60 -26.79 -19.84
N LEU A 206 17.19 -25.66 -20.19
CA LEU A 206 17.94 -25.51 -21.44
C LEU A 206 19.15 -26.43 -21.51
N ARG A 207 19.52 -27.10 -20.43
CA ARG A 207 20.57 -28.11 -20.40
C ARG A 207 20.07 -29.47 -20.96
N SER A 208 18.77 -29.68 -20.96
CA SER A 208 18.15 -30.92 -21.50
C SER A 208 17.74 -30.81 -22.96
N VAL A 209 17.90 -29.64 -23.58
CA VAL A 209 17.74 -29.52 -25.05
C VAL A 209 19.02 -30.02 -25.68
N GLU A 210 19.06 -31.32 -25.96
CA GLU A 210 20.06 -31.86 -26.89
C GLU A 210 19.89 -31.11 -28.21
N TYR A 211 20.90 -30.33 -28.56
CA TYR A 211 21.07 -29.87 -29.94
C TYR A 211 21.27 -31.11 -30.81
N GLY A 212 20.19 -31.65 -31.32
CA GLY A 212 20.25 -32.64 -32.38
C GLY A 212 20.99 -32.03 -33.55
N GLY A 213 22.28 -32.24 -33.57
CA GLY A 213 23.11 -31.98 -34.74
C GLY A 213 22.64 -32.88 -35.88
N GLY A 214 21.75 -32.31 -36.70
CA GLY A 214 21.44 -32.90 -38.01
C GLY A 214 22.60 -32.63 -38.94
N ILE A 215 23.12 -33.68 -39.46
CA ILE A 215 24.07 -33.82 -40.58
C ILE A 215 23.49 -33.15 -41.83
#